data_63dee8972240fe517b9bdfa9695952e1
#
_entry.id   63dee8972240fe517b9bdfa9695952e1
#
_cell.length_a   1.000
_cell.length_b   1.000
_cell.length_c   1.000
_cell.angle_alpha   90.00
_cell.angle_beta   90.00
_cell.angle_gamma   90.00
#
_symmetry.space_group_name_H-M   'P 1'
#
loop_
_entity.id
_entity.type
_entity.pdbx_description
1 polymer ?
#
loop_
_entity_poly.entity_id
_entity_poly.type
_entity_poly.pdbx_seq_one_letter_code
_entity_poly.pdbx_strand_id
1 'polypeptide(L)'
;MFAGTAKLEVTKLKVGSGRGIRDLLSVPEGFLLLIGPDDDNSEDAGWSVALWDGSHSHEGIAPKILADLKLKNVAPQPCKPPDQGKKAEIKPEAFTMLDDGPNSRRLLILSDGMCNGGGMSFKIPK
;
A
#
# COMPACT_ATOMS: atom_id res chain seq x y z
N MET A 1 -30.45 19.17 -14.87
CA MET A 1 -29.22 18.67 -15.48
C MET A 1 -28.02 19.34 -14.85
N PHE A 2 -27.07 18.57 -14.46
CA PHE A 2 -25.85 19.05 -13.85
C PHE A 2 -24.74 19.17 -14.90
N ALA A 3 -24.12 20.32 -15.02
CA ALA A 3 -23.00 20.56 -15.91
C ALA A 3 -21.89 21.28 -15.15
N GLY A 4 -21.01 20.52 -14.54
CA GLY A 4 -19.84 21.03 -13.86
C GLY A 4 -18.56 20.59 -14.55
N THR A 5 -17.54 21.44 -14.51
CA THR A 5 -16.20 21.10 -14.95
C THR A 5 -15.34 20.79 -13.73
N ALA A 6 -14.79 19.57 -13.66
CA ALA A 6 -13.87 19.21 -12.61
C ALA A 6 -12.55 19.97 -12.81
N LYS A 7 -12.03 20.55 -11.73
CA LYS A 7 -10.68 21.11 -11.70
C LYS A 7 -9.69 19.99 -11.36
N LEU A 8 -8.67 19.84 -12.19
CA LEU A 8 -7.58 18.91 -11.93
C LEU A 8 -6.53 19.61 -11.07
N GLU A 9 -6.20 18.99 -9.95
CA GLU A 9 -5.07 19.36 -9.12
C GLU A 9 -4.19 18.13 -8.93
N VAL A 10 -2.90 18.26 -9.20
CA VAL A 10 -1.95 17.16 -9.10
C VAL A 10 -1.09 17.36 -7.86
N THR A 11 -1.11 16.38 -6.97
CA THR A 11 -0.23 16.35 -5.80
C THR A 11 0.81 15.27 -5.98
N LYS A 12 2.08 15.64 -5.90
CA LYS A 12 3.19 14.70 -5.95
C LYS A 12 3.48 14.17 -4.53
N LEU A 13 3.36 12.87 -4.35
CA LEU A 13 3.73 12.20 -3.10
C LEU A 13 5.11 11.55 -3.26
N LYS A 14 6.05 11.98 -2.44
CA LYS A 14 7.42 11.46 -2.43
C LYS A 14 7.49 10.22 -1.54
N VAL A 15 7.38 9.05 -2.15
CA VAL A 15 7.31 7.78 -1.43
C VAL A 15 8.62 6.99 -1.44
N GLY A 16 9.63 7.53 -2.09
CA GLY A 16 10.95 6.91 -2.21
C GLY A 16 11.26 6.43 -3.63
N SER A 17 12.54 6.23 -3.91
CA SER A 17 13.00 5.76 -5.22
C SER A 17 12.54 4.33 -5.47
N GLY A 18 12.04 4.06 -6.69
CA GLY A 18 11.55 2.74 -7.09
C GLY A 18 10.25 2.31 -6.40
N ARG A 19 9.53 3.25 -5.78
CA ARG A 19 8.30 2.97 -5.03
C ARG A 19 7.10 3.69 -5.63
N GLY A 20 5.94 3.06 -5.50
CA GLY A 20 4.67 3.61 -5.93
C GLY A 20 3.58 3.36 -4.90
N ILE A 21 2.47 4.08 -5.06
CA ILE A 21 1.28 3.90 -4.24
C ILE A 21 0.44 2.80 -4.88
N ARG A 22 0.12 1.76 -4.10
CA ARG A 22 -0.67 0.61 -4.54
C ARG A 22 -2.13 0.73 -4.18
N ASP A 23 -2.42 1.31 -3.03
CA ASP A 23 -3.78 1.52 -2.57
C ASP A 23 -3.85 2.70 -1.58
N LEU A 24 -5.05 3.18 -1.35
CA LEU A 24 -5.32 4.34 -0.50
C LEU A 24 -6.60 4.11 0.28
N LEU A 25 -6.56 4.40 1.57
CA LEU A 25 -7.67 4.23 2.50
C LEU A 25 -7.90 5.50 3.30
N SER A 26 -9.12 6.03 3.30
CA SER A 26 -9.48 7.21 4.09
C SER A 26 -9.52 6.89 5.58
N VAL A 27 -8.94 7.76 6.39
CA VAL A 27 -8.94 7.70 7.85
C VAL A 27 -9.22 9.11 8.42
N PRO A 28 -9.56 9.25 9.71
CA PRO A 28 -9.85 10.58 10.27
C PRO A 28 -8.69 11.59 10.13
N GLU A 29 -7.44 11.13 10.17
CA GLU A 29 -6.26 11.98 10.05
C GLU A 29 -5.84 12.29 8.61
N GLY A 30 -6.53 11.72 7.61
CA GLY A 30 -6.21 11.88 6.20
C GLY A 30 -6.33 10.57 5.43
N PHE A 31 -5.21 10.06 4.94
CA PHE A 31 -5.19 8.85 4.11
C PHE A 31 -4.04 7.92 4.50
N LEU A 32 -4.35 6.65 4.67
CA LEU A 32 -3.33 5.61 4.70
C LEU A 32 -2.97 5.23 3.26
N LEU A 33 -1.70 5.07 3.01
CA LEU A 33 -1.16 4.67 1.71
C LEU A 33 -0.45 3.33 1.84
N LEU A 34 -0.79 2.40 0.96
CA LEU A 34 0.00 1.18 0.76
C LEU A 34 1.06 1.48 -0.29
N ILE A 35 2.32 1.39 0.10
CA ILE A 35 3.46 1.73 -0.75
C ILE A 35 4.26 0.46 -1.01
N GLY A 36 4.63 0.26 -2.26
CA GLY A 36 5.44 -0.89 -2.66
C GLY A 36 6.33 -0.57 -3.86
N PRO A 37 7.03 -1.58 -4.40
CA PRO A 37 7.81 -1.43 -5.62
C PRO A 37 6.97 -0.88 -6.77
N ASP A 38 7.53 0.02 -7.56
CA ASP A 38 6.84 0.61 -8.72
C ASP A 38 6.86 -0.31 -9.95
N ASP A 39 7.81 -1.22 -10.02
CA ASP A 39 7.92 -2.24 -11.05
C ASP A 39 8.63 -3.51 -10.53
N ASP A 40 8.74 -4.53 -11.38
CA ASP A 40 9.39 -5.80 -11.04
C ASP A 40 10.91 -5.69 -10.84
N ASN A 41 11.53 -4.59 -11.26
CA ASN A 41 12.96 -4.35 -11.07
C ASN A 41 13.30 -3.68 -9.73
N SER A 42 12.28 -3.29 -8.97
CA SER A 42 12.42 -2.55 -7.71
C SER A 42 12.06 -3.39 -6.48
N GLU A 43 12.24 -4.71 -6.55
CA GLU A 43 11.87 -5.65 -5.47
C GLU A 43 12.48 -5.28 -4.11
N ASP A 44 13.69 -4.73 -4.11
CA ASP A 44 14.38 -4.32 -2.87
C ASP A 44 13.79 -3.05 -2.22
N ALA A 45 12.91 -2.35 -2.92
CA ALA A 45 12.28 -1.15 -2.38
C ALA A 45 11.37 -1.43 -1.17
N GLY A 46 10.89 -2.68 -1.04
CA GLY A 46 10.07 -3.11 0.10
C GLY A 46 8.66 -2.51 0.11
N TRP A 47 7.92 -2.84 1.15
CA TRP A 47 6.52 -2.46 1.35
C TRP A 47 6.35 -1.69 2.64
N SER A 48 5.51 -0.66 2.62
CA SER A 48 5.26 0.19 3.79
C SER A 48 3.82 0.68 3.81
N VAL A 49 3.38 1.08 5.00
CA VAL A 49 2.16 1.87 5.18
C VAL A 49 2.55 3.25 5.66
N ALA A 50 2.00 4.27 5.02
CA ALA A 50 2.27 5.66 5.35
C ALA A 50 0.98 6.44 5.58
N LEU A 51 1.08 7.56 6.27
CA LEU A 51 0.00 8.52 6.48
C LEU A 51 0.27 9.79 5.68
N TRP A 52 -0.69 10.21 4.88
CA TRP A 52 -0.72 11.50 4.22
C TRP A 52 -1.93 12.28 4.74
N ASP A 53 -1.73 13.52 5.13
CA ASP A 53 -2.79 14.37 5.71
C ASP A 53 -3.74 14.99 4.66
N GLY A 54 -3.53 14.71 3.37
CA GLY A 54 -4.32 15.27 2.29
C GLY A 54 -3.84 16.65 1.81
N SER A 55 -2.76 17.18 2.37
CA SER A 55 -2.22 18.48 1.98
C SER A 55 -1.61 18.46 0.58
N HIS A 56 -1.52 19.65 -0.03
CA HIS A 56 -0.99 19.84 -1.38
C HIS A 56 0.26 20.72 -1.36
N SER A 57 1.23 20.36 -2.19
CA SER A 57 2.40 21.20 -2.46
C SER A 57 2.90 20.94 -3.88
N HIS A 58 3.24 22.00 -4.60
CA HIS A 58 3.83 21.89 -5.94
C HIS A 58 5.21 21.21 -5.95
N GLU A 59 5.93 21.32 -4.84
CA GLU A 59 7.27 20.72 -4.68
C GLU A 59 7.20 19.24 -4.32
N GLY A 60 6.05 18.76 -3.90
CA GLY A 60 5.81 17.40 -3.44
C GLY A 60 5.82 17.30 -1.93
N ILE A 61 5.17 16.24 -1.45
CA ILE A 61 4.98 15.96 -0.03
C ILE A 61 5.50 14.56 0.26
N ALA A 62 6.27 14.42 1.34
CA ALA A 62 6.69 13.12 1.85
C ALA A 62 5.68 12.64 2.91
N PRO A 63 4.91 11.58 2.64
CA PRO A 63 4.03 11.00 3.64
C PRO A 63 4.84 10.46 4.83
N LYS A 64 4.22 10.44 6.01
CA LYS A 64 4.84 9.87 7.20
C LYS A 64 4.79 8.34 7.13
N ILE A 65 5.93 7.67 7.07
CA ILE A 65 5.99 6.20 7.15
C ILE A 65 5.60 5.77 8.57
N LEU A 66 4.56 4.96 8.67
CA LEU A 66 4.08 4.41 9.94
C LEU A 66 4.70 3.06 10.25
N ALA A 67 4.85 2.22 9.24
CA ALA A 67 5.40 0.87 9.41
C ALA A 67 5.94 0.33 8.09
N ASP A 68 7.01 -0.45 8.18
CA ASP A 68 7.47 -1.31 7.10
C ASP A 68 6.83 -2.69 7.24
N LEU A 69 6.36 -3.25 6.13
CA LEU A 69 5.76 -4.58 6.10
C LEU A 69 6.84 -5.62 5.85
N LYS A 70 7.09 -6.46 6.85
CA LYS A 70 8.09 -7.53 6.76
C LYS A 70 7.45 -8.78 6.15
N LEU A 71 7.48 -8.86 4.83
CA LEU A 71 6.88 -9.97 4.08
C LEU A 71 7.82 -11.17 3.89
N LYS A 72 9.09 -11.04 4.19
CA LYS A 72 10.10 -12.10 3.97
C LYS A 72 9.80 -13.40 4.73
N ASN A 73 9.10 -13.32 5.85
CA ASN A 73 8.77 -14.47 6.69
C ASN A 73 7.38 -15.05 6.38
N VAL A 74 6.68 -14.49 5.38
CA VAL A 74 5.36 -14.98 4.96
C VAL A 74 5.56 -15.88 3.76
N ALA A 75 5.16 -17.15 3.89
CA ALA A 75 5.25 -18.10 2.79
C ALA A 75 4.19 -17.78 1.73
N PRO A 76 4.56 -17.58 0.45
CA PRO A 76 3.59 -17.44 -0.61
C PRO A 76 2.74 -18.71 -0.74
N GLN A 77 1.43 -18.53 -1.00
CA GLN A 77 0.48 -19.62 -1.18
C GLN A 77 -0.24 -19.48 -2.53
N PRO A 78 0.44 -19.73 -3.66
CA PRO A 78 -0.18 -19.61 -4.96
C PRO A 78 -1.22 -20.71 -5.17
N CYS A 79 -2.32 -20.40 -5.86
CA CYS A 79 -3.33 -21.39 -6.25
C CYS A 79 -2.84 -22.34 -7.34
N LYS A 80 -1.86 -21.89 -8.13
CA LYS A 80 -1.20 -22.67 -9.18
C LYS A 80 0.30 -22.64 -8.94
N PRO A 81 1.04 -23.70 -9.31
CA PRO A 81 2.49 -23.63 -9.31
C PRO A 81 2.96 -22.44 -10.13
N PRO A 82 3.98 -21.70 -9.67
CA PRO A 82 4.54 -20.62 -10.49
C PRO A 82 5.13 -21.18 -11.78
N ASP A 83 5.13 -20.35 -12.83
CA ASP A 83 5.76 -20.70 -14.10
C ASP A 83 7.23 -21.09 -13.88
N GLN A 84 7.75 -21.95 -14.74
CA GLN A 84 9.11 -22.45 -14.64
C GLN A 84 10.12 -21.28 -14.59
N GLY A 85 10.98 -21.27 -13.57
CA GLY A 85 11.96 -20.19 -13.34
C GLY A 85 11.43 -18.96 -12.62
N LYS A 86 10.14 -18.89 -12.29
CA LYS A 86 9.55 -17.81 -11.50
C LYS A 86 9.33 -18.27 -10.06
N LYS A 87 9.57 -17.39 -9.11
CA LYS A 87 9.23 -17.59 -7.71
C LYS A 87 7.83 -17.06 -7.43
N ALA A 88 7.08 -17.76 -6.58
CA ALA A 88 5.86 -17.19 -6.02
C ALA A 88 6.23 -16.02 -5.11
N GLU A 89 5.58 -14.88 -5.31
CA GLU A 89 5.84 -13.65 -4.57
C GLU A 89 4.59 -13.12 -3.91
N ILE A 90 4.76 -12.45 -2.79
CA ILE A 90 3.69 -11.71 -2.13
C ILE A 90 3.74 -10.28 -2.68
N LYS A 91 2.67 -9.87 -3.35
CA LYS A 91 2.51 -8.53 -3.94
C LYS A 91 1.26 -7.86 -3.37
N PRO A 92 1.36 -7.13 -2.25
CA PRO A 92 0.24 -6.38 -1.70
C PRO A 92 -0.33 -5.41 -2.73
N GLU A 93 -1.63 -5.49 -2.97
CA GLU A 93 -2.32 -4.66 -3.97
C GLU A 93 -3.52 -3.91 -3.40
N ALA A 94 -4.04 -4.36 -2.26
CA ALA A 94 -5.19 -3.75 -1.63
C ALA A 94 -5.13 -3.90 -0.12
N PHE A 95 -5.71 -2.96 0.60
CA PHE A 95 -5.85 -3.07 2.04
C PHE A 95 -7.13 -2.41 2.54
N THR A 96 -7.59 -2.87 3.70
CA THR A 96 -8.74 -2.28 4.37
C THR A 96 -8.54 -2.29 5.88
N MET A 97 -9.34 -1.49 6.59
CA MET A 97 -9.32 -1.41 8.05
C MET A 97 -10.11 -2.56 8.65
N LEU A 98 -9.50 -3.34 9.53
CA LEU A 98 -10.19 -4.32 10.36
C LEU A 98 -10.57 -3.72 11.71
N ASP A 99 -9.70 -2.88 12.26
CA ASP A 99 -9.87 -2.31 13.59
C ASP A 99 -9.09 -1.00 13.72
N ASP A 100 -9.72 0.03 14.27
CA ASP A 100 -9.12 1.34 14.49
C ASP A 100 -9.11 1.64 15.99
N GLY A 101 -8.05 1.21 16.67
CA GLY A 101 -7.85 1.45 18.09
C GLY A 101 -7.23 2.81 18.39
N PRO A 102 -7.09 3.17 19.68
CA PRO A 102 -6.55 4.49 20.06
C PRO A 102 -5.06 4.68 19.73
N ASN A 103 -4.27 3.62 19.77
CA ASN A 103 -2.81 3.68 19.58
C ASN A 103 -2.32 2.88 18.38
N SER A 104 -3.17 2.08 17.78
CA SER A 104 -2.81 1.22 16.66
C SER A 104 -4.01 0.90 15.79
N ARG A 105 -3.73 0.51 14.56
CA ARG A 105 -4.72 0.01 13.59
C ARG A 105 -4.38 -1.40 13.18
N ARG A 106 -5.39 -2.21 12.93
CA ARG A 106 -5.21 -3.51 12.31
C ARG A 106 -5.76 -3.46 10.90
N LEU A 107 -4.91 -3.81 9.95
CA LEU A 107 -5.20 -3.79 8.52
C LEU A 107 -5.25 -5.21 7.98
N LEU A 108 -6.19 -5.46 7.07
CA LEU A 108 -6.18 -6.64 6.20
C LEU A 108 -5.57 -6.23 4.88
N ILE A 109 -4.52 -6.92 4.46
CA ILE A 109 -3.84 -6.69 3.20
C ILE A 109 -4.06 -7.90 2.31
N LEU A 110 -4.46 -7.66 1.07
CA LEU A 110 -4.63 -8.68 0.04
C LEU A 110 -3.46 -8.62 -0.93
N SER A 111 -3.04 -9.79 -1.39
CA SER A 111 -1.92 -9.92 -2.30
C SER A 111 -2.37 -10.51 -3.63
N ASP A 112 -1.90 -9.91 -4.72
CA ASP A 112 -2.04 -10.49 -6.04
C ASP A 112 -1.23 -11.80 -6.14
N GLY A 113 -1.74 -12.74 -6.93
CA GLY A 113 -1.08 -14.03 -7.15
C GLY A 113 -1.17 -15.03 -6.01
N MET A 114 -1.80 -14.67 -4.90
CA MET A 114 -2.02 -15.56 -3.76
C MET A 114 -3.41 -16.21 -3.82
N CYS A 115 -3.48 -17.50 -3.42
CA CYS A 115 -4.76 -18.20 -3.39
C CYS A 115 -5.75 -17.52 -2.43
N ASN A 116 -6.99 -17.34 -2.89
CA ASN A 116 -8.04 -16.65 -2.13
C ASN A 116 -7.66 -15.23 -1.67
N GLY A 117 -6.84 -14.54 -2.48
CA GLY A 117 -6.40 -13.18 -2.19
C GLY A 117 -5.30 -13.06 -1.13
N GLY A 118 -4.83 -14.18 -0.58
CA GLY A 118 -3.71 -14.21 0.36
C GLY A 118 -3.84 -13.24 1.53
N GLY A 119 -5.02 -13.19 2.18
CA GLY A 119 -5.30 -12.23 3.23
C GLY A 119 -4.31 -12.30 4.39
N MET A 120 -3.67 -11.16 4.69
CA MET A 120 -2.71 -11.01 5.79
C MET A 120 -3.15 -9.86 6.68
N SER A 121 -3.15 -10.05 7.99
CA SER A 121 -3.45 -8.95 8.89
C SER A 121 -2.19 -8.42 9.57
N PHE A 122 -2.09 -7.09 9.61
CA PHE A 122 -0.99 -6.37 10.23
C PHE A 122 -1.51 -5.38 11.26
N LYS A 123 -0.84 -5.32 12.39
CA LYS A 123 -1.07 -4.27 13.38
C LYS A 123 -0.01 -3.19 13.19
N ILE A 124 -0.44 -1.98 12.92
CA ILE A 124 0.45 -0.85 12.72
C ILE A 124 0.23 0.22 13.80
N PRO A 125 1.25 0.98 14.20
CA PRO A 125 1.07 2.09 15.11
C PRO A 125 0.33 3.25 14.42
N LYS A 126 -0.32 4.05 15.24
CA LYS A 126 -0.87 5.35 14.80
C LYS A 126 0.17 6.43 14.73
#